data_21d18e4a8ac3ba7c52a140d4ce51b9d8
#
_entry.id   21d18e4a8ac3ba7c52a140d4ce51b9d8
#
_cell.length_a   1.000
_cell.length_b   1.000
_cell.length_c   1.000
_cell.angle_alpha   90.00
_cell.angle_beta   90.00
_cell.angle_gamma   90.00
#
_symmetry.space_group_name_H-M   'P 1'
#
loop_
_entity.id
_entity.type
_entity.pdbx_description
1 polymer ?
#
loop_
_entity_poly.entity_id
_entity_poly.type
_entity_poly.pdbx_seq_one_letter_code
_entity_poly.pdbx_strand_id
1 'polypeptide(L)'
;VVLPSVSWSTTVSPFIQLGYKAILCDCDKKHLGISIEHLEKICKKYKPGLLVTVNVLGHGNDYKRIINLKRKYKFQIIEDNCESLGSSYKSKKLGTFGLASSNSFYFGHHISTIEGGMVSTNDKSFYNISRAIRAHGWARDMQKSFRKKLEKKYKVDEFKSLYTFYYSGFNFRSTDLNATLGIEQLKKINKISKTRHKNFYYYKENLNDYW
;
A
#
# COMPACT_ATOMS: atom_id res chain seq x y z
N VAL A 1 -10.22 -2.35 11.74
CA VAL A 1 -9.01 -1.79 11.12
C VAL A 1 -8.73 -0.40 11.71
N VAL A 2 -7.46 -0.08 11.95
CA VAL A 2 -7.01 1.27 12.32
C VAL A 2 -6.53 1.99 11.06
N LEU A 3 -7.01 3.20 10.87
CA LEU A 3 -6.74 4.05 9.71
C LEU A 3 -6.24 5.42 10.17
N PRO A 4 -5.32 6.08 9.45
CA PRO A 4 -4.87 7.41 9.80
C PRO A 4 -5.97 8.46 9.56
N SER A 5 -6.07 9.46 10.45
CA SER A 5 -6.99 10.58 10.27
C SER A 5 -6.55 11.55 9.15
N VAL A 6 -5.24 11.63 8.91
CA VAL A 6 -4.67 12.37 7.77
C VAL A 6 -4.40 11.36 6.66
N SER A 7 -5.29 11.32 5.67
CA SER A 7 -5.21 10.37 4.54
C SER A 7 -6.13 10.81 3.41
N TRP A 8 -5.94 10.21 2.26
CA TRP A 8 -6.89 10.33 1.16
C TRP A 8 -8.12 9.44 1.39
N SER A 9 -9.26 9.81 0.85
CA SER A 9 -10.52 9.07 1.04
C SER A 9 -10.41 7.59 0.63
N THR A 10 -9.67 7.29 -0.43
CA THR A 10 -9.48 5.92 -0.93
C THR A 10 -8.55 5.06 -0.08
N THR A 11 -7.87 5.64 0.92
CA THR A 11 -7.19 4.86 1.97
C THR A 11 -8.21 4.27 2.96
N VAL A 12 -9.38 4.91 3.11
CA VAL A 12 -10.39 4.54 4.11
C VAL A 12 -11.56 3.78 3.50
N SER A 13 -12.11 4.27 2.38
CA SER A 13 -13.36 3.78 1.79
C SER A 13 -13.38 2.28 1.46
N PRO A 14 -12.30 1.62 0.96
CA PRO A 14 -12.35 0.20 0.67
C PRO A 14 -12.63 -0.66 1.90
N PHE A 15 -12.13 -0.27 3.07
CA PHE A 15 -12.37 -1.00 4.31
C PHE A 15 -13.82 -0.87 4.77
N ILE A 16 -14.43 0.31 4.60
CA ILE A 16 -15.85 0.53 4.91
C ILE A 16 -16.72 -0.26 3.93
N GLN A 17 -16.43 -0.22 2.63
CA GLN A 17 -17.15 -0.97 1.59
C GLN A 17 -17.12 -2.48 1.83
N LEU A 18 -16.02 -3.00 2.40
CA LEU A 18 -15.87 -4.41 2.75
C LEU A 18 -16.44 -4.75 4.14
N GLY A 19 -17.12 -3.82 4.81
CA GLY A 19 -17.79 -4.04 6.10
C GLY A 19 -16.85 -4.06 7.30
N TYR A 20 -15.61 -3.60 7.18
CA TYR A 20 -14.71 -3.50 8.33
C TYR A 20 -15.09 -2.35 9.25
N LYS A 21 -14.97 -2.58 10.55
CA LYS A 21 -15.06 -1.50 11.54
C LYS A 21 -13.81 -0.64 11.48
N ALA A 22 -13.95 0.58 10.96
CA ALA A 22 -12.88 1.57 10.86
C ALA A 22 -12.74 2.36 12.16
N ILE A 23 -11.50 2.53 12.62
CA ILE A 23 -11.15 3.36 13.78
C ILE A 23 -10.08 4.34 13.31
N LEU A 24 -10.36 5.63 13.39
CA LEU A 24 -9.40 6.66 13.02
C LEU A 24 -8.38 6.85 14.14
N CYS A 25 -7.11 6.89 13.76
CA CYS A 25 -5.98 7.20 14.62
C CYS A 25 -5.47 8.58 14.28
N ASP A 26 -5.27 9.41 15.31
CA ASP A 26 -4.73 10.75 15.17
C ASP A 26 -3.32 10.76 14.60
N CYS A 27 -2.89 11.90 14.08
CA CYS A 27 -1.58 12.07 13.48
C CYS A 27 -0.56 12.64 14.48
N ASP A 28 0.70 12.37 14.21
CA ASP A 28 1.84 13.06 14.81
C ASP A 28 2.05 14.41 14.10
N LYS A 29 2.15 15.51 14.86
CA LYS A 29 2.30 16.86 14.30
C LYS A 29 3.59 17.10 13.52
N LYS A 30 4.65 16.32 13.79
CA LYS A 30 5.97 16.50 13.15
C LYS A 30 6.06 15.88 11.77
N HIS A 31 5.41 14.72 11.57
CA HIS A 31 5.54 13.96 10.31
C HIS A 31 4.20 13.56 9.71
N LEU A 32 3.07 14.02 10.28
CA LEU A 32 1.71 13.76 9.81
C LEU A 32 1.31 12.28 9.73
N GLY A 33 2.20 11.38 10.11
CA GLY A 33 1.93 9.95 10.21
C GLY A 33 1.16 9.60 11.49
N ILE A 34 1.05 8.32 11.80
CA ILE A 34 0.30 7.80 12.96
C ILE A 34 0.88 8.33 14.28
N SER A 35 0.02 8.88 15.15
CA SER A 35 0.34 9.12 16.56
C SER A 35 0.49 7.79 17.29
N ILE A 36 1.69 7.52 17.78
CA ILE A 36 2.01 6.26 18.45
C ILE A 36 1.25 6.12 19.77
N GLU A 37 1.12 7.22 20.50
CA GLU A 37 0.40 7.28 21.78
C GLU A 37 -1.08 6.98 21.59
N HIS A 38 -1.69 7.53 20.54
CA HIS A 38 -3.09 7.24 20.21
C HIS A 38 -3.27 5.81 19.68
N LEU A 39 -2.35 5.35 18.82
CA LEU A 39 -2.36 3.97 18.34
C LEU A 39 -2.31 2.97 19.50
N GLU A 40 -1.45 3.20 20.51
CA GLU A 40 -1.39 2.29 21.66
C GLU A 40 -2.68 2.29 22.48
N LYS A 41 -3.33 3.45 22.66
CA LYS A 41 -4.66 3.54 23.31
C LYS A 41 -5.71 2.74 22.53
N ILE A 42 -5.73 2.87 21.20
CA ILE A 42 -6.63 2.10 20.32
C ILE A 42 -6.36 0.60 20.45
N CYS A 43 -5.09 0.19 20.42
CA CYS A 43 -4.71 -1.23 20.54
C CYS A 43 -5.14 -1.83 21.86
N LYS A 44 -4.99 -1.12 22.96
CA LYS A 44 -5.46 -1.57 24.30
C LYS A 44 -6.98 -1.76 24.33
N LYS A 45 -7.73 -0.84 23.77
CA LYS A 45 -9.20 -0.82 23.84
C LYS A 45 -9.86 -1.77 22.85
N TYR A 46 -9.38 -1.80 21.59
CA TYR A 46 -10.10 -2.43 20.47
C TYR A 46 -9.42 -3.66 19.90
N LYS A 47 -8.16 -3.92 20.23
CA LYS A 47 -7.36 -5.07 19.73
C LYS A 47 -7.49 -5.24 18.20
N PRO A 48 -7.13 -4.23 17.40
CA PRO A 48 -7.31 -4.26 15.95
C PRO A 48 -6.47 -5.36 15.31
N GLY A 49 -6.98 -5.99 14.24
CA GLY A 49 -6.24 -6.97 13.46
C GLY A 49 -5.37 -6.32 12.35
N LEU A 50 -5.65 -5.07 11.99
CA LEU A 50 -4.98 -4.39 10.89
C LEU A 50 -4.76 -2.91 11.21
N LEU A 51 -3.56 -2.42 10.89
CA LEU A 51 -3.20 -1.01 10.81
C LEU A 51 -2.89 -0.66 9.36
N VAL A 52 -3.45 0.42 8.85
CA VAL A 52 -3.00 1.06 7.62
C VAL A 52 -2.19 2.30 8.00
N THR A 53 -1.02 2.46 7.40
CA THR A 53 -0.19 3.65 7.54
C THR A 53 -0.14 4.39 6.22
N VAL A 54 -0.22 5.72 6.24
CA VAL A 54 0.09 6.56 5.07
C VAL A 54 1.42 7.24 5.32
N ASN A 55 2.30 7.20 4.35
CA ASN A 55 3.58 7.91 4.38
C ASN A 55 3.39 9.28 3.71
N VAL A 56 2.71 10.18 4.43
CA VAL A 56 2.23 11.48 3.92
C VAL A 56 3.39 12.32 3.38
N LEU A 57 3.25 12.81 2.15
CA LEU A 57 4.23 13.66 1.47
C LEU A 57 5.67 13.10 1.45
N GLY A 58 5.82 11.79 1.57
CA GLY A 58 7.12 11.12 1.60
C GLY A 58 7.74 11.01 2.99
N HIS A 59 7.08 11.51 4.04
CA HIS A 59 7.53 11.35 5.42
C HIS A 59 7.21 9.94 5.94
N GLY A 60 8.23 9.24 6.43
CA GLY A 60 8.05 7.92 7.03
C GLY A 60 7.45 8.00 8.43
N ASN A 61 6.50 7.13 8.71
CA ASN A 61 6.03 6.90 10.07
C ASN A 61 7.16 6.42 10.99
N ASP A 62 7.01 6.52 12.31
CA ASP A 62 7.94 5.88 13.26
C ASP A 62 7.76 4.35 13.25
N TYR A 63 8.27 3.72 12.20
CA TYR A 63 8.16 2.27 12.02
C TYR A 63 8.86 1.48 13.13
N LYS A 64 9.87 2.03 13.81
CA LYS A 64 10.49 1.36 14.97
C LYS A 64 9.45 1.14 16.07
N ARG A 65 8.72 2.19 16.45
CA ARG A 65 7.68 2.11 17.49
C ARG A 65 6.45 1.33 17.01
N ILE A 66 6.02 1.52 15.77
CA ILE A 66 4.88 0.78 15.18
C ILE A 66 5.16 -0.73 15.18
N ILE A 67 6.36 -1.17 14.78
CA ILE A 67 6.71 -2.60 14.77
C ILE A 67 6.73 -3.18 16.19
N ASN A 68 7.16 -2.41 17.20
CA ASN A 68 7.09 -2.85 18.58
C ASN A 68 5.63 -3.04 19.02
N LEU A 69 4.73 -2.11 18.69
CA LEU A 69 3.30 -2.27 18.95
C LEU A 69 2.70 -3.45 18.16
N LYS A 70 3.08 -3.65 16.90
CA LYS A 70 2.68 -4.82 16.11
C LYS A 70 3.03 -6.14 16.82
N ARG A 71 4.25 -6.25 17.36
CA ARG A 71 4.67 -7.45 18.09
C ARG A 71 3.87 -7.66 19.37
N LYS A 72 3.60 -6.59 20.10
CA LYS A 72 2.85 -6.59 21.36
C LYS A 72 1.36 -6.94 21.14
N TYR A 73 0.71 -6.31 20.16
CA TYR A 73 -0.75 -6.39 19.96
C TYR A 73 -1.17 -7.29 18.78
N LYS A 74 -0.21 -7.89 18.05
CA LYS A 74 -0.44 -8.91 16.99
C LYS A 74 -1.28 -8.45 15.80
N PHE A 75 -1.25 -7.19 15.41
CA PHE A 75 -1.91 -6.70 14.19
C PHE A 75 -0.98 -6.80 12.96
N GLN A 76 -1.58 -6.77 11.77
CA GLN A 76 -0.85 -6.63 10.51
C GLN A 76 -0.74 -5.16 10.10
N ILE A 77 0.21 -4.85 9.21
CA ILE A 77 0.40 -3.51 8.67
C ILE A 77 0.25 -3.58 7.16
N ILE A 78 -0.50 -2.63 6.59
CA ILE A 78 -0.49 -2.28 5.17
C ILE A 78 -0.01 -0.84 5.06
N GLU A 79 0.89 -0.57 4.12
CA GLU A 79 1.42 0.77 3.87
C GLU A 79 0.75 1.36 2.63
N ASP A 80 0.11 2.51 2.78
CA ASP A 80 -0.22 3.35 1.65
C ASP A 80 1.01 4.23 1.34
N ASN A 81 1.69 3.87 0.25
CA ASN A 81 2.94 4.47 -0.18
C ASN A 81 2.76 5.34 -1.44
N CYS A 82 1.52 5.75 -1.74
CA CYS A 82 1.19 6.50 -2.94
C CYS A 82 1.93 7.82 -3.03
N GLU A 83 2.18 8.49 -1.90
CA GLU A 83 2.90 9.76 -1.83
C GLU A 83 4.40 9.65 -1.55
N SER A 84 4.96 8.43 -1.44
CA SER A 84 6.30 8.23 -0.88
C SER A 84 7.20 7.30 -1.70
N LEU A 85 6.92 7.16 -3.00
CA LEU A 85 7.75 6.36 -3.89
C LEU A 85 9.21 6.84 -3.86
N GLY A 86 10.12 5.92 -3.50
CA GLY A 86 11.55 6.21 -3.40
C GLY A 86 12.02 6.69 -2.03
N SER A 87 11.13 7.14 -1.15
CA SER A 87 11.45 7.56 0.23
C SER A 87 11.93 6.39 1.10
N SER A 88 12.62 6.73 2.19
CA SER A 88 13.19 5.74 3.11
C SER A 88 13.05 6.16 4.57
N TYR A 89 12.89 5.19 5.46
CA TYR A 89 12.99 5.36 6.90
C TYR A 89 14.20 4.57 7.41
N LYS A 90 15.19 5.25 7.99
CA LYS A 90 16.46 4.64 8.46
C LYS A 90 17.08 3.72 7.40
N SER A 91 17.30 4.26 6.21
CA SER A 91 17.89 3.57 5.04
C SER A 91 17.09 2.40 4.47
N LYS A 92 15.93 2.06 5.03
CA LYS A 92 15.02 1.05 4.48
C LYS A 92 13.88 1.73 3.71
N LYS A 93 13.59 1.25 2.49
CA LYS A 93 12.56 1.83 1.63
C LYS A 93 11.18 1.77 2.30
N LEU A 94 10.42 2.88 2.22
CA LEU A 94 9.01 2.88 2.57
C LEU A 94 8.24 1.94 1.62
N GLY A 95 7.16 1.35 2.14
CA GLY A 95 6.44 0.29 1.44
C GLY A 95 6.99 -1.12 1.68
N THR A 96 7.98 -1.29 2.59
CA THR A 96 8.60 -2.59 2.90
C THR A 96 8.52 -3.00 4.36
N PHE A 97 7.77 -2.27 5.17
CA PHE A 97 7.63 -2.52 6.63
C PHE A 97 6.41 -3.39 6.96
N GLY A 98 5.38 -3.35 6.09
CA GLY A 98 4.12 -4.07 6.26
C GLY A 98 4.08 -5.43 5.56
N LEU A 99 2.89 -6.06 5.63
CA LEU A 99 2.52 -7.25 4.87
C LEU A 99 2.49 -6.95 3.37
N ALA A 100 1.98 -5.78 3.02
CA ALA A 100 1.88 -5.28 1.67
C ALA A 100 1.92 -3.76 1.66
N SER A 101 2.19 -3.17 0.50
CA SER A 101 2.05 -1.74 0.26
C SER A 101 1.36 -1.45 -1.06
N SER A 102 0.62 -0.33 -1.11
CA SER A 102 0.11 0.24 -2.35
C SER A 102 1.02 1.35 -2.84
N ASN A 103 1.13 1.48 -4.16
CA ASN A 103 1.76 2.60 -4.84
C ASN A 103 0.81 3.07 -5.93
N SER A 104 0.71 4.38 -6.12
CA SER A 104 -0.10 4.98 -7.17
C SER A 104 0.77 5.51 -8.30
N PHE A 105 0.29 5.33 -9.52
CA PHE A 105 0.87 5.90 -10.73
C PHE A 105 -0.11 6.85 -11.43
N TYR A 106 -1.02 7.42 -10.65
CA TYR A 106 -1.87 8.53 -11.03
C TYR A 106 -1.01 9.74 -11.43
N PHE A 107 -1.50 10.59 -12.33
CA PHE A 107 -0.69 11.67 -12.91
C PHE A 107 -0.11 12.66 -11.90
N GLY A 108 -0.73 12.83 -10.74
CA GLY A 108 -0.29 13.74 -9.68
C GLY A 108 0.87 13.23 -8.81
N HIS A 109 1.28 11.97 -8.97
CA HIS A 109 2.33 11.36 -8.14
C HIS A 109 3.73 11.46 -8.76
N HIS A 110 4.70 10.71 -8.22
CA HIS A 110 6.12 10.82 -8.60
C HIS A 110 6.41 10.35 -10.02
N ILE A 111 5.73 9.29 -10.45
CA ILE A 111 5.72 8.80 -11.83
C ILE A 111 4.28 8.53 -12.22
N SER A 112 3.98 8.63 -13.50
CA SER A 112 2.61 8.48 -13.99
C SER A 112 2.53 7.43 -15.10
N THR A 113 1.47 6.64 -15.04
CA THR A 113 1.01 5.79 -16.16
C THR A 113 -0.35 6.26 -16.67
N ILE A 114 -0.67 7.56 -16.54
CA ILE A 114 -1.98 8.20 -16.69
C ILE A 114 -2.86 7.80 -15.50
N GLU A 115 -3.35 6.59 -15.49
CA GLU A 115 -3.93 5.88 -14.36
C GLU A 115 -3.16 4.60 -14.13
N GLY A 116 -3.04 4.18 -12.88
CA GLY A 116 -2.37 2.94 -12.54
C GLY A 116 -1.97 2.84 -11.08
N GLY A 117 -1.58 1.66 -10.69
CA GLY A 117 -1.08 1.38 -9.34
C GLY A 117 -0.39 0.04 -9.26
N MET A 118 0.29 -0.16 -8.16
CA MET A 118 1.00 -1.40 -7.88
C MET A 118 0.83 -1.78 -6.42
N VAL A 119 0.64 -3.07 -6.17
CA VAL A 119 0.73 -3.67 -4.85
C VAL A 119 2.04 -4.45 -4.75
N SER A 120 2.82 -4.16 -3.70
CA SER A 120 4.08 -4.85 -3.41
C SER A 120 3.94 -5.67 -2.14
N THR A 121 4.45 -6.91 -2.16
CA THR A 121 4.43 -7.82 -1.01
C THR A 121 5.51 -8.88 -1.12
N ASN A 122 6.01 -9.37 0.02
CA ASN A 122 6.86 -10.56 0.12
C ASN A 122 6.06 -11.82 0.50
N ASP A 123 4.77 -11.69 0.82
CA ASP A 123 3.91 -12.82 1.14
C ASP A 123 3.36 -13.48 -0.12
N LYS A 124 3.73 -14.74 -0.33
CA LYS A 124 3.34 -15.50 -1.53
C LYS A 124 1.83 -15.74 -1.63
N SER A 125 1.15 -15.88 -0.48
CA SER A 125 -0.31 -16.08 -0.46
C SER A 125 -1.01 -14.80 -0.86
N PHE A 126 -0.64 -13.68 -0.22
CA PHE A 126 -1.15 -12.36 -0.55
C PHE A 126 -0.93 -12.02 -2.03
N TYR A 127 0.28 -12.27 -2.55
CA TYR A 127 0.61 -12.06 -3.96
C TYR A 127 -0.32 -12.82 -4.91
N ASN A 128 -0.50 -14.13 -4.69
CA ASN A 128 -1.32 -14.95 -5.58
C ASN A 128 -2.81 -14.58 -5.51
N ILE A 129 -3.33 -14.32 -4.30
CA ILE A 129 -4.72 -13.89 -4.11
C ILE A 129 -4.95 -12.52 -4.78
N SER A 130 -4.05 -11.56 -4.60
CA SER A 130 -4.14 -10.24 -5.23
C SER A 130 -4.14 -10.33 -6.76
N ARG A 131 -3.33 -11.22 -7.34
CA ARG A 131 -3.32 -11.46 -8.79
C ARG A 131 -4.66 -11.99 -9.31
N ALA A 132 -5.29 -12.89 -8.57
CA ALA A 132 -6.62 -13.38 -8.92
C ALA A 132 -7.68 -12.29 -8.78
N ILE A 133 -7.73 -11.61 -7.62
CA ILE A 133 -8.73 -10.56 -7.34
C ILE A 133 -8.64 -9.42 -8.36
N ARG A 134 -7.45 -9.01 -8.76
CA ARG A 134 -7.21 -8.01 -9.80
C ARG A 134 -7.84 -8.39 -11.15
N ALA A 135 -7.98 -9.67 -11.44
CA ALA A 135 -8.45 -10.23 -12.70
C ALA A 135 -9.70 -11.11 -12.47
N HIS A 136 -10.78 -10.50 -12.01
CA HIS A 136 -12.11 -11.11 -11.82
C HIS A 136 -12.17 -12.22 -10.76
N GLY A 137 -11.15 -12.46 -9.97
CA GLY A 137 -11.05 -13.62 -9.07
C GLY A 137 -10.54 -14.90 -9.77
N TRP A 138 -10.04 -14.78 -10.99
CA TRP A 138 -9.60 -15.86 -11.85
C TRP A 138 -8.25 -16.42 -11.42
N ALA A 139 -8.14 -17.74 -11.31
CA ALA A 139 -6.88 -18.37 -10.89
C ALA A 139 -5.83 -18.51 -12.01
N ARG A 140 -6.17 -18.17 -13.24
CA ARG A 140 -5.29 -18.29 -14.42
C ARG A 140 -3.93 -17.62 -14.22
N ASP A 141 -3.91 -16.44 -13.63
CA ASP A 141 -2.70 -15.65 -13.43
C ASP A 141 -1.92 -16.02 -12.15
N MET A 142 -2.43 -16.94 -11.34
CA MET A 142 -1.74 -17.43 -10.15
C MET A 142 -0.54 -18.30 -10.53
N GLN A 143 0.40 -18.42 -9.61
CA GLN A 143 1.47 -19.41 -9.73
C GLN A 143 0.88 -20.83 -9.78
N LYS A 144 1.38 -21.68 -10.67
CA LYS A 144 0.87 -23.06 -10.92
C LYS A 144 0.72 -23.87 -9.62
N SER A 145 1.69 -23.77 -8.71
CA SER A 145 1.64 -24.48 -7.42
C SER A 145 0.48 -24.03 -6.52
N PHE A 146 0.12 -22.74 -6.58
CA PHE A 146 -1.00 -22.18 -5.83
C PHE A 146 -2.34 -22.59 -6.44
N ARG A 147 -2.45 -22.50 -7.77
CA ARG A 147 -3.63 -22.95 -8.50
C ARG A 147 -3.91 -24.43 -8.24
N LYS A 148 -2.93 -25.31 -8.32
CA LYS A 148 -3.07 -26.74 -8.03
C LYS A 148 -3.59 -27.02 -6.60
N LYS A 149 -3.22 -26.22 -5.61
CA LYS A 149 -3.79 -26.34 -4.25
C LYS A 149 -5.28 -26.04 -4.23
N LEU A 150 -5.72 -25.03 -4.97
CA LEU A 150 -7.15 -24.68 -5.08
C LEU A 150 -7.91 -25.78 -5.85
N GLU A 151 -7.38 -26.26 -6.98
CA GLU A 151 -7.94 -27.35 -7.75
C GLU A 151 -8.19 -28.57 -6.86
N LYS A 152 -7.18 -28.98 -6.10
CA LYS A 152 -7.32 -30.10 -5.12
C LYS A 152 -8.35 -29.81 -4.04
N LYS A 153 -8.33 -28.62 -3.47
CA LYS A 153 -9.25 -28.22 -2.38
C LYS A 153 -10.70 -28.25 -2.82
N TYR A 154 -10.98 -27.76 -4.03
CA TYR A 154 -12.34 -27.64 -4.56
C TYR A 154 -12.73 -28.75 -5.53
N LYS A 155 -11.86 -29.77 -5.70
CA LYS A 155 -12.08 -30.92 -6.61
C LYS A 155 -12.38 -30.49 -8.05
N VAL A 156 -11.64 -29.49 -8.54
CA VAL A 156 -11.74 -28.96 -9.91
C VAL A 156 -10.63 -29.58 -10.75
N ASP A 157 -10.96 -30.12 -11.92
CA ASP A 157 -9.97 -30.61 -12.87
C ASP A 157 -9.22 -29.44 -13.57
N GLU A 158 -8.09 -29.77 -14.22
CA GLU A 158 -7.22 -28.76 -14.83
C GLU A 158 -7.92 -27.98 -15.95
N PHE A 159 -8.80 -28.64 -16.72
CA PHE A 159 -9.55 -28.00 -17.81
C PHE A 159 -10.57 -26.99 -17.25
N LYS A 160 -11.39 -27.39 -16.30
CA LYS A 160 -12.38 -26.51 -15.65
C LYS A 160 -11.71 -25.38 -14.89
N SER A 161 -10.51 -25.60 -14.32
CA SER A 161 -9.75 -24.60 -13.60
C SER A 161 -9.41 -23.36 -14.44
N LEU A 162 -9.34 -23.51 -15.77
CA LEU A 162 -9.13 -22.39 -16.70
C LEU A 162 -10.23 -21.33 -16.62
N TYR A 163 -11.45 -21.71 -16.23
CA TYR A 163 -12.61 -20.82 -16.12
C TYR A 163 -13.25 -20.86 -14.71
N THR A 164 -12.48 -21.28 -13.71
CA THR A 164 -12.95 -21.29 -12.33
C THR A 164 -12.51 -20.00 -11.61
N PHE A 165 -13.45 -19.35 -10.97
CA PHE A 165 -13.25 -18.13 -10.18
C PHE A 165 -13.35 -18.50 -8.71
N TYR A 166 -12.20 -18.54 -8.02
CA TYR A 166 -12.14 -18.95 -6.62
C TYR A 166 -12.37 -17.80 -5.63
N TYR A 167 -12.38 -16.57 -6.12
CA TYR A 167 -12.53 -15.35 -5.34
C TYR A 167 -13.49 -14.39 -6.04
N SER A 168 -14.20 -13.59 -5.29
CA SER A 168 -14.85 -12.39 -5.84
C SER A 168 -13.76 -11.38 -6.20
N GLY A 169 -13.70 -10.97 -7.44
CA GLY A 169 -12.63 -10.11 -7.95
C GLY A 169 -13.15 -8.92 -8.75
N PHE A 170 -12.21 -8.09 -9.18
CA PHE A 170 -12.44 -6.86 -9.92
C PHE A 170 -11.77 -6.93 -11.29
N ASN A 171 -12.04 -5.99 -12.15
CA ASN A 171 -11.30 -5.77 -13.37
C ASN A 171 -10.32 -4.59 -13.17
N PHE A 172 -9.18 -4.86 -12.53
CA PHE A 172 -8.15 -3.88 -12.21
C PHE A 172 -6.82 -4.16 -12.94
N ARG A 173 -6.88 -4.82 -14.08
CA ARG A 173 -5.68 -5.08 -14.88
C ARG A 173 -5.20 -3.79 -15.55
N SER A 174 -3.90 -3.50 -15.43
CA SER A 174 -3.24 -2.49 -16.23
C SER A 174 -3.07 -2.97 -17.68
N THR A 175 -2.89 -2.05 -18.61
CA THR A 175 -2.58 -2.34 -20.00
C THR A 175 -1.08 -2.21 -20.29
N ASP A 176 -0.60 -2.80 -21.39
CA ASP A 176 0.78 -2.68 -21.83
C ASP A 176 1.13 -1.23 -22.21
N LEU A 177 0.14 -0.43 -22.65
CA LEU A 177 0.32 1.00 -22.91
C LEU A 177 0.71 1.75 -21.61
N ASN A 178 -0.05 1.52 -20.52
CA ASN A 178 0.28 2.10 -19.22
C ASN A 178 1.66 1.63 -18.75
N ALA A 179 1.97 0.33 -18.90
CA ALA A 179 3.25 -0.23 -18.50
C ALA A 179 4.43 0.39 -19.28
N THR A 180 4.28 0.62 -20.58
CA THR A 180 5.28 1.29 -21.41
C THR A 180 5.59 2.68 -20.91
N LEU A 181 4.56 3.50 -20.62
CA LEU A 181 4.73 4.80 -20.01
C LEU A 181 5.46 4.72 -18.67
N GLY A 182 5.06 3.75 -17.83
CA GLY A 182 5.66 3.53 -16.52
C GLY A 182 7.16 3.20 -16.59
N ILE A 183 7.58 2.38 -17.54
CA ILE A 183 9.00 2.04 -17.76
C ILE A 183 9.80 3.31 -18.10
N GLU A 184 9.29 4.16 -18.98
CA GLU A 184 9.96 5.41 -19.35
C GLU A 184 10.01 6.42 -18.19
N GLN A 185 8.94 6.48 -17.39
CA GLN A 185 8.91 7.31 -16.19
C GLN A 185 9.89 6.81 -15.12
N LEU A 186 9.98 5.49 -14.93
CA LEU A 186 10.86 4.87 -13.94
C LEU A 186 12.34 5.19 -14.20
N LYS A 187 12.77 5.27 -15.47
CA LYS A 187 14.13 5.71 -15.84
C LYS A 187 14.48 7.10 -15.30
N LYS A 188 13.49 7.95 -15.10
CA LYS A 188 13.65 9.35 -14.65
C LYS A 188 13.52 9.53 -13.14
N ILE A 189 13.15 8.49 -12.37
CA ILE A 189 12.78 8.60 -10.94
C ILE A 189 13.88 9.25 -10.10
N ASN A 190 15.14 8.92 -10.33
CA ASN A 190 16.26 9.50 -9.59
C ASN A 190 16.43 11.01 -9.86
N LYS A 191 16.23 11.45 -11.11
CA LYS A 191 16.26 12.87 -11.50
C LYS A 191 15.09 13.60 -10.84
N ILE A 192 13.89 13.04 -10.91
CA ILE A 192 12.68 13.60 -10.30
C ILE A 192 12.88 13.77 -8.79
N SER A 193 13.36 12.73 -8.10
CA SER A 193 13.62 12.77 -6.66
C SER A 193 14.62 13.86 -6.28
N LYS A 194 15.74 13.97 -7.00
CA LYS A 194 16.76 15.02 -6.78
C LYS A 194 16.18 16.43 -7.00
N THR A 195 15.38 16.63 -8.04
CA THR A 195 14.76 17.92 -8.33
C THR A 195 13.77 18.32 -7.25
N ARG A 196 12.90 17.39 -6.80
CA ARG A 196 11.96 17.63 -5.69
C ARG A 196 12.69 17.99 -4.40
N HIS A 197 13.76 17.27 -4.07
CA HIS A 197 14.59 17.55 -2.91
C HIS A 197 15.22 18.96 -2.98
N LYS A 198 15.80 19.34 -4.14
CA LYS A 198 16.33 20.69 -4.34
C LYS A 198 15.24 21.75 -4.16
N ASN A 199 14.07 21.55 -4.75
CA ASN A 199 12.94 22.48 -4.64
C ASN A 199 12.48 22.64 -3.20
N PHE A 200 12.39 21.53 -2.43
CA PHE A 200 12.02 21.57 -1.02
C PHE A 200 12.96 22.48 -0.20
N TYR A 201 14.28 22.32 -0.36
CA TYR A 201 15.23 23.17 0.35
C TYR A 201 15.18 24.62 -0.11
N TYR A 202 15.01 24.85 -1.42
CA TYR A 202 14.82 26.20 -1.93
C TYR A 202 13.61 26.90 -1.30
N TYR A 203 12.46 26.23 -1.25
CA TYR A 203 11.28 26.77 -0.58
C TYR A 203 11.50 26.97 0.92
N LYS A 204 12.10 26.00 1.58
CA LYS A 204 12.40 26.11 3.02
C LYS A 204 13.28 27.31 3.35
N GLU A 205 14.26 27.61 2.50
CA GLU A 205 15.18 28.74 2.73
C GLU A 205 14.55 30.09 2.38
N ASN A 206 13.62 30.13 1.44
CA ASN A 206 13.05 31.40 0.92
C ASN A 206 11.64 31.72 1.45
N LEU A 207 10.99 30.81 2.17
CA LEU A 207 9.64 30.96 2.69
C LEU A 207 9.58 30.83 4.23
N ASN A 208 10.69 31.03 4.91
CA ASN A 208 10.80 30.83 6.38
C ASN A 208 9.78 31.66 7.18
N ASP A 209 9.33 32.79 6.69
CA ASP A 209 8.38 33.69 7.38
C ASP A 209 6.91 33.23 7.24
N TYR A 210 6.64 32.17 6.49
CA TYR A 210 5.30 31.70 6.17
C TYR A 210 5.01 30.28 6.67
N TRP A 211 5.96 29.65 7.40
CA TRP A 211 5.84 28.24 7.87
C TRP A 211 6.13 28.11 9.37
#